data_787d12647ed8bd2cd62bfa793799a817
#
_entry.id   787d12647ed8bd2cd62bfa793799a817
#
_cell.length_a   1.000
_cell.length_b   1.000
_cell.length_c   1.000
_cell.angle_alpha   90.00
_cell.angle_beta   90.00
_cell.angle_gamma   90.00
#
_symmetry.space_group_name_H-M   'P 1'
#
loop_
_entity.id
_entity.type
_entity.pdbx_description
1 polymer ?
#
loop_
_entity_poly.entity_id
_entity_poly.type
_entity_poly.pdbx_seq_one_letter_code
_entity_poly.pdbx_strand_id
1 'polypeptide(L)'
;MKTYLKRYFHHADFSIAFVYLVLVIFGLVMIYSSSFYWAVERYDWAPDYFFQEQKTNLLLAIPVFFIMSLFPYKHFKNKFVMISMVSVMFMLLILVHFIGSGGAAGSQSWLYIGPLNLQPSEVAKIVLVLYFSSLFAKKIQKGTLNDLTNSIYPPIIIMAAAVGSIMLETDVGNSMIITFVCITVIIASGVQFRVFSKLLGLIISAFLIIGILLYFFRDTIITPRRLGRLEAFFNPFAYEESFGYQIVNGYLAIGSGGLTGLGLGNSNQKYGYLPEPHTDFIMAVIAEELGIVGVVIILAGIFFLVFKGLSIALTGRDPHGRMIAAGIASIFGFQTFVNLGGMLGIIPLTGVPLPFISYGGTALILFSAALGILMNVSMFARYEKSKK
;
A
#
# COMPACT_ATOMS: atom_id res chain seq x y z
N MET A 1 -14.94 3.64 30.22
CA MET A 1 -14.28 2.54 29.49
C MET A 1 -15.21 1.34 29.26
N LYS A 2 -15.85 0.76 30.31
CA LYS A 2 -16.78 -0.41 30.17
C LYS A 2 -17.90 -0.18 29.13
N THR A 3 -18.55 0.98 29.14
CA THR A 3 -19.64 1.34 28.20
C THR A 3 -19.16 1.43 26.75
N TYR A 4 -17.93 1.92 26.52
CA TYR A 4 -17.32 2.00 25.19
C TYR A 4 -17.01 0.58 24.64
N LEU A 5 -16.40 -0.28 25.45
CA LEU A 5 -16.08 -1.66 25.07
C LEU A 5 -17.36 -2.47 24.74
N LYS A 6 -18.40 -2.37 25.61
CA LYS A 6 -19.69 -3.02 25.32
C LYS A 6 -20.28 -2.56 23.97
N ARG A 7 -20.23 -1.26 23.69
CA ARG A 7 -20.66 -0.68 22.42
C ARG A 7 -19.83 -1.18 21.24
N TYR A 8 -18.51 -1.24 21.43
CA TYR A 8 -17.58 -1.72 20.42
C TYR A 8 -17.91 -3.17 20.02
N PHE A 9 -17.97 -4.09 20.97
CA PHE A 9 -18.24 -5.50 20.69
C PHE A 9 -19.63 -5.74 20.07
N HIS A 10 -20.61 -4.90 20.37
CA HIS A 10 -21.96 -5.02 19.82
C HIS A 10 -22.05 -4.54 18.35
N HIS A 11 -21.23 -3.56 17.95
CA HIS A 11 -21.33 -2.94 16.62
C HIS A 11 -20.10 -3.17 15.72
N ALA A 12 -19.04 -3.80 16.22
CA ALA A 12 -17.84 -4.10 15.43
C ALA A 12 -18.15 -5.06 14.28
N ASP A 13 -17.52 -4.81 13.12
CA ASP A 13 -17.62 -5.70 11.96
C ASP A 13 -16.54 -6.79 12.01
N PHE A 14 -16.84 -7.88 12.71
CA PHE A 14 -15.91 -9.00 12.87
C PHE A 14 -15.56 -9.69 11.54
N SER A 15 -16.34 -9.49 10.47
CA SER A 15 -15.99 -10.02 9.16
C SER A 15 -14.69 -9.42 8.61
N ILE A 16 -14.38 -8.15 8.95
CA ILE A 16 -13.11 -7.51 8.61
C ILE A 16 -11.94 -8.23 9.31
N ALA A 17 -12.07 -8.48 10.62
CA ALA A 17 -11.06 -9.18 11.39
C ALA A 17 -10.86 -10.62 10.91
N PHE A 18 -11.94 -11.33 10.59
CA PHE A 18 -11.88 -12.69 10.09
C PHE A 18 -11.12 -12.78 8.77
N VAL A 19 -11.49 -11.96 7.77
CA VAL A 19 -10.82 -11.95 6.46
C VAL A 19 -9.36 -11.52 6.59
N TYR A 20 -9.06 -10.53 7.42
CA TYR A 20 -7.69 -10.14 7.74
C TYR A 20 -6.86 -11.32 8.25
N LEU A 21 -7.35 -12.04 9.28
CA LEU A 21 -6.63 -13.17 9.85
C LEU A 21 -6.42 -14.30 8.84
N VAL A 22 -7.42 -14.59 8.02
CA VAL A 22 -7.28 -15.58 6.94
C VAL A 22 -6.18 -15.16 5.96
N LEU A 23 -6.18 -13.91 5.49
CA LEU A 23 -5.17 -13.43 4.54
C LEU A 23 -3.75 -13.47 5.12
N VAL A 24 -3.53 -13.00 6.35
CA VAL A 24 -2.18 -12.96 6.93
C VAL A 24 -1.65 -14.36 7.27
N ILE A 25 -2.51 -15.29 7.69
CA ILE A 25 -2.12 -16.70 7.93
C ILE A 25 -1.77 -17.36 6.59
N PHE A 26 -2.60 -17.16 5.57
CA PHE A 26 -2.33 -17.67 4.23
C PHE A 26 -1.02 -17.07 3.67
N GLY A 27 -0.82 -15.75 3.78
CA GLY A 27 0.41 -15.08 3.38
C GLY A 27 1.64 -15.67 4.06
N LEU A 28 1.55 -15.97 5.37
CA LEU A 28 2.64 -16.59 6.12
C LEU A 28 3.03 -17.97 5.57
N VAL A 29 2.05 -18.80 5.19
CA VAL A 29 2.28 -20.12 4.56
C VAL A 29 2.94 -19.94 3.19
N MET A 30 2.45 -19.00 2.38
CA MET A 30 2.99 -18.77 1.03
C MET A 30 4.38 -18.14 1.06
N ILE A 31 4.69 -17.30 2.06
CA ILE A 31 6.05 -16.78 2.25
C ILE A 31 7.01 -17.92 2.54
N TYR A 32 6.68 -18.87 3.40
CA TYR A 32 7.52 -20.05 3.62
C TYR A 32 7.75 -20.83 2.33
N SER A 33 6.67 -21.14 1.59
CA SER A 33 6.78 -21.88 0.32
C SER A 33 7.63 -21.16 -0.72
N SER A 34 7.53 -19.83 -0.83
CA SER A 34 8.20 -19.07 -1.88
C SER A 34 9.64 -18.68 -1.54
N SER A 35 10.02 -18.64 -0.24
CA SER A 35 11.29 -18.06 0.18
C SER A 35 12.36 -19.06 0.59
N PHE A 36 12.01 -20.32 0.90
CA PHE A 36 12.94 -21.26 1.52
C PHE A 36 14.19 -21.52 0.66
N TYR A 37 14.05 -21.63 -0.66
CA TYR A 37 15.17 -21.83 -1.59
C TYR A 37 16.08 -20.58 -1.64
N TRP A 38 15.49 -19.40 -1.74
CA TRP A 38 16.22 -18.13 -1.75
C TRP A 38 16.98 -17.87 -0.46
N ALA A 39 16.43 -18.24 0.70
CA ALA A 39 17.12 -18.13 1.97
C ALA A 39 18.44 -18.91 1.98
N VAL A 40 18.43 -20.14 1.47
CA VAL A 40 19.60 -21.01 1.45
C VAL A 40 20.60 -20.62 0.36
N GLU A 41 20.14 -20.59 -0.91
CA GLU A 41 21.04 -20.47 -2.07
C GLU A 41 21.59 -19.06 -2.28
N ARG A 42 20.79 -18.02 -1.95
CA ARG A 42 21.18 -16.63 -2.20
C ARG A 42 21.86 -15.97 -1.02
N TYR A 43 21.43 -16.31 0.19
CA TYR A 43 21.83 -15.61 1.41
C TYR A 43 22.61 -16.51 2.40
N ASP A 44 22.69 -17.81 2.16
CA ASP A 44 23.26 -18.78 3.10
C ASP A 44 22.63 -18.71 4.50
N TRP A 45 21.29 -18.48 4.53
CA TRP A 45 20.50 -18.38 5.75
C TRP A 45 19.69 -19.66 5.99
N ALA A 46 19.10 -19.78 7.19
CA ALA A 46 18.20 -20.89 7.50
C ALA A 46 16.99 -20.88 6.51
N PRO A 47 16.50 -22.05 6.07
CA PRO A 47 15.40 -22.15 5.09
C PRO A 47 14.12 -21.44 5.52
N ASP A 48 13.90 -21.32 6.83
CA ASP A 48 12.74 -20.69 7.44
C ASP A 48 12.97 -19.22 7.85
N TYR A 49 14.08 -18.60 7.47
CA TYR A 49 14.45 -17.24 7.90
C TYR A 49 13.34 -16.21 7.65
N PHE A 50 12.88 -16.09 6.40
CA PHE A 50 11.83 -15.14 6.03
C PHE A 50 10.49 -15.44 6.70
N PHE A 51 10.17 -16.73 6.91
CA PHE A 51 9.00 -17.16 7.66
C PHE A 51 9.06 -16.71 9.12
N GLN A 52 10.20 -16.90 9.80
CA GLN A 52 10.37 -16.50 11.21
C GLN A 52 10.31 -14.99 11.37
N GLU A 53 10.91 -14.25 10.44
CA GLU A 53 10.85 -12.80 10.44
C GLU A 53 9.42 -12.30 10.21
N GLN A 54 8.71 -12.84 9.20
CA GLN A 54 7.30 -12.48 8.95
C GLN A 54 6.38 -12.88 10.11
N LYS A 55 6.62 -14.03 10.74
CA LYS A 55 5.90 -14.47 11.94
C LYS A 55 6.09 -13.48 13.09
N THR A 56 7.30 -12.99 13.30
CA THR A 56 7.59 -11.96 14.32
C THR A 56 6.85 -10.66 14.00
N ASN A 57 6.88 -10.21 12.74
CA ASN A 57 6.12 -9.06 12.29
C ASN A 57 4.60 -9.26 12.47
N LEU A 58 4.08 -10.46 12.23
CA LEU A 58 2.67 -10.81 12.43
C LEU A 58 2.28 -10.78 13.92
N LEU A 59 3.16 -11.26 14.81
CA LEU A 59 2.94 -11.18 16.26
C LEU A 59 2.85 -9.73 16.77
N LEU A 60 3.49 -8.78 16.08
CA LEU A 60 3.34 -7.35 16.35
C LEU A 60 2.12 -6.75 15.63
N ALA A 61 1.85 -7.16 14.41
CA ALA A 61 0.78 -6.63 13.57
C ALA A 61 -0.62 -6.91 14.14
N ILE A 62 -0.86 -8.13 14.68
CA ILE A 62 -2.16 -8.51 15.26
C ILE A 62 -2.52 -7.63 16.47
N PRO A 63 -1.66 -7.45 17.50
CA PRO A 63 -1.93 -6.49 18.58
C PRO A 63 -2.16 -5.07 18.07
N VAL A 64 -1.36 -4.59 17.13
CA VAL A 64 -1.53 -3.25 16.53
C VAL A 64 -2.89 -3.11 15.86
N PHE A 65 -3.35 -4.10 15.09
CA PHE A 65 -4.69 -4.13 14.52
C PHE A 65 -5.78 -3.96 15.58
N PHE A 66 -5.73 -4.74 16.68
CA PHE A 66 -6.73 -4.65 17.75
C PHE A 66 -6.64 -3.34 18.52
N ILE A 67 -5.44 -2.84 18.83
CA ILE A 67 -5.24 -1.55 19.49
C ILE A 67 -5.86 -0.42 18.65
N MET A 68 -5.53 -0.39 17.35
CA MET A 68 -6.06 0.63 16.45
C MET A 68 -7.55 0.48 16.19
N SER A 69 -8.09 -0.73 16.25
CA SER A 69 -9.53 -0.96 16.15
C SER A 69 -10.31 -0.46 17.38
N LEU A 70 -9.69 -0.47 18.54
CA LEU A 70 -10.26 0.06 19.77
C LEU A 70 -10.00 1.57 19.95
N PHE A 71 -9.03 2.14 19.24
CA PHE A 71 -8.69 3.55 19.34
C PHE A 71 -9.69 4.42 18.55
N PRO A 72 -10.44 5.36 19.19
CA PRO A 72 -11.47 6.12 18.48
C PRO A 72 -10.87 7.03 17.42
N TYR A 73 -11.19 6.78 16.14
CA TYR A 73 -10.68 7.55 15.01
C TYR A 73 -10.91 9.06 15.11
N LYS A 74 -11.89 9.49 15.91
CA LYS A 74 -12.20 10.91 16.16
C LYS A 74 -11.03 11.68 16.80
N HIS A 75 -10.10 11.00 17.46
CA HIS A 75 -8.89 11.62 18.03
C HIS A 75 -7.93 12.14 16.95
N PHE A 76 -7.96 11.58 15.74
CA PHE A 76 -7.15 12.09 14.63
C PHE A 76 -7.59 13.48 14.13
N LYS A 77 -8.74 14.00 14.56
CA LYS A 77 -9.14 15.42 14.35
C LYS A 77 -8.36 16.41 15.23
N ASN A 78 -7.70 15.94 16.28
CA ASN A 78 -6.93 16.82 17.17
C ASN A 78 -5.77 17.45 16.40
N LYS A 79 -5.63 18.80 16.53
CA LYS A 79 -4.60 19.56 15.82
C LYS A 79 -3.19 19.10 16.21
N PHE A 80 -2.96 18.84 17.50
CA PHE A 80 -1.66 18.39 18.00
C PHE A 80 -1.29 17.01 17.42
N VAL A 81 -2.20 16.04 17.50
CA VAL A 81 -2.00 14.69 16.93
C VAL A 81 -1.68 14.76 15.43
N MET A 82 -2.43 15.57 14.70
CA MET A 82 -2.25 15.74 13.26
C MET A 82 -0.89 16.35 12.92
N ILE A 83 -0.49 17.42 13.63
CA ILE A 83 0.82 18.05 13.42
C ILE A 83 1.94 17.07 13.76
N SER A 84 1.86 16.36 14.90
CA SER A 84 2.87 15.38 15.30
C SER A 84 3.03 14.28 14.26
N MET A 85 1.93 13.72 13.74
CA MET A 85 1.98 12.68 12.72
C MET A 85 2.65 13.16 11.42
N VAL A 86 2.29 14.36 10.93
CA VAL A 86 2.90 14.95 9.73
C VAL A 86 4.38 15.27 9.95
N SER A 87 4.74 15.80 11.13
CA SER A 87 6.14 16.08 11.48
C SER A 87 6.98 14.81 11.54
N VAL A 88 6.47 13.75 12.17
CA VAL A 88 7.16 12.43 12.22
C VAL A 88 7.31 11.85 10.82
N MET A 89 6.27 11.94 9.97
CA MET A 89 6.33 11.50 8.58
C MET A 89 7.46 12.19 7.82
N PHE A 90 7.54 13.53 7.86
CA PHE A 90 8.61 14.27 7.18
C PHE A 90 9.97 14.01 7.80
N MET A 91 10.06 13.86 9.12
CA MET A 91 11.31 13.48 9.77
C MET A 91 11.82 12.13 9.24
N LEU A 92 10.95 11.12 9.10
CA LEU A 92 11.32 9.82 8.53
C LEU A 92 11.71 9.92 7.04
N LEU A 93 10.94 10.67 6.24
CA LEU A 93 11.25 10.90 4.83
C LEU A 93 12.58 11.64 4.60
N ILE A 94 12.93 12.56 5.50
CA ILE A 94 14.24 13.25 5.45
C ILE A 94 15.34 12.29 5.94
N LEU A 95 15.10 11.57 7.03
CA LEU A 95 16.09 10.70 7.64
C LEU A 95 16.55 9.60 6.69
N VAL A 96 15.63 9.03 5.88
CA VAL A 96 15.96 7.97 4.93
C VAL A 96 16.96 8.43 3.85
N HIS A 97 16.98 9.71 3.50
CA HIS A 97 17.95 10.25 2.53
C HIS A 97 19.39 10.29 3.08
N PHE A 98 19.56 10.39 4.42
CA PHE A 98 20.88 10.46 5.05
C PHE A 98 21.40 9.11 5.53
N ILE A 99 20.53 8.27 6.09
CA ILE A 99 20.94 7.00 6.71
C ILE A 99 20.21 5.79 6.12
N GLY A 100 19.39 6.00 5.08
CA GLY A 100 18.69 4.93 4.41
C GLY A 100 19.64 3.98 3.72
N SER A 101 19.29 2.72 3.71
CA SER A 101 20.00 1.69 2.95
C SER A 101 19.14 1.21 1.79
N GLY A 102 19.82 0.82 0.71
CA GLY A 102 19.20 0.29 -0.47
C GLY A 102 18.80 -1.17 -0.27
N GLY A 103 17.58 -1.53 -0.63
CA GLY A 103 17.23 -2.92 -0.92
C GLY A 103 17.95 -3.41 -2.19
N ALA A 104 17.69 -4.64 -2.62
CA ALA A 104 18.31 -5.27 -3.80
C ALA A 104 18.28 -4.43 -5.08
N ALA A 105 17.37 -3.44 -5.17
CA ALA A 105 17.22 -2.52 -6.30
C ALA A 105 18.12 -1.26 -6.25
N GLY A 106 18.90 -1.04 -5.17
CA GLY A 106 19.80 0.11 -5.02
C GLY A 106 19.10 1.46 -4.72
N SER A 107 17.82 1.44 -4.34
CA SER A 107 17.08 2.62 -3.86
C SER A 107 17.23 2.73 -2.34
N GLN A 108 17.61 3.91 -1.83
CA GLN A 108 17.75 4.15 -0.39
C GLN A 108 16.39 4.45 0.27
N SER A 109 15.49 3.47 0.34
CA SER A 109 14.11 3.67 0.80
C SER A 109 13.78 3.00 2.13
N TRP A 110 14.78 2.37 2.78
CA TRP A 110 14.58 1.60 4.00
C TRP A 110 15.41 2.13 5.16
N LEU A 111 14.78 2.26 6.32
CA LEU A 111 15.41 2.57 7.60
C LEU A 111 15.46 1.31 8.46
N TYR A 112 16.65 0.89 8.85
CA TYR A 112 16.85 -0.21 9.79
C TYR A 112 16.91 0.33 11.21
N ILE A 113 15.84 0.08 11.98
CA ILE A 113 15.73 0.52 13.39
C ILE A 113 15.69 -0.73 14.27
N GLY A 114 16.85 -1.20 14.70
CA GLY A 114 16.98 -2.48 15.39
C GLY A 114 16.53 -3.64 14.49
N PRO A 115 15.59 -4.49 14.94
CA PRO A 115 15.08 -5.61 14.13
C PRO A 115 14.00 -5.20 13.11
N LEU A 116 13.62 -3.92 13.06
CA LEU A 116 12.51 -3.45 12.21
C LEU A 116 13.04 -2.74 10.96
N ASN A 117 12.55 -3.16 9.80
CA ASN A 117 12.83 -2.55 8.50
C ASN A 117 11.69 -1.61 8.16
N LEU A 118 11.83 -0.31 8.45
CA LEU A 118 10.79 0.70 8.23
C LEU A 118 10.95 1.37 6.86
N GLN A 119 9.88 1.37 6.06
CA GLN A 119 9.80 2.16 4.84
C GLN A 119 8.97 3.42 5.10
N PRO A 120 9.56 4.64 5.06
CA PRO A 120 8.85 5.88 5.35
C PRO A 120 7.66 6.16 4.42
N SER A 121 7.72 5.72 3.16
CA SER A 121 6.62 5.87 2.20
C SER A 121 5.36 5.10 2.63
N GLU A 122 5.50 3.96 3.32
CA GLU A 122 4.37 3.22 3.90
C GLU A 122 3.67 4.01 5.01
N VAL A 123 4.46 4.67 5.88
CA VAL A 123 3.93 5.58 6.92
C VAL A 123 3.22 6.77 6.28
N ALA A 124 3.80 7.34 5.21
CA ALA A 124 3.25 8.51 4.53
C ALA A 124 1.85 8.24 3.96
N LYS A 125 1.57 7.06 3.42
CA LYS A 125 0.24 6.68 2.92
C LYS A 125 -0.85 6.87 3.99
N ILE A 126 -0.61 6.32 5.18
CA ILE A 126 -1.59 6.36 6.27
C ILE A 126 -1.71 7.77 6.85
N VAL A 127 -0.58 8.43 7.10
CA VAL A 127 -0.56 9.78 7.67
C VAL A 127 -1.26 10.77 6.76
N LEU A 128 -1.04 10.71 5.45
CA LEU A 128 -1.70 11.61 4.50
C LEU A 128 -3.21 11.35 4.43
N VAL A 129 -3.68 10.10 4.46
CA VAL A 129 -5.11 9.79 4.56
C VAL A 129 -5.73 10.44 5.80
N LEU A 130 -5.11 10.26 6.98
CA LEU A 130 -5.62 10.82 8.24
C LEU A 130 -5.56 12.35 8.24
N TYR A 131 -4.49 12.93 7.69
CA TYR A 131 -4.32 14.37 7.58
C TYR A 131 -5.38 15.02 6.67
N PHE A 132 -5.53 14.52 5.44
CA PHE A 132 -6.52 15.02 4.49
C PHE A 132 -7.94 14.89 5.04
N SER A 133 -8.28 13.71 5.58
CA SER A 133 -9.59 13.45 6.17
C SER A 133 -9.91 14.40 7.33
N SER A 134 -8.93 14.64 8.20
CA SER A 134 -9.09 15.56 9.35
C SER A 134 -9.25 17.00 8.92
N LEU A 135 -8.44 17.44 7.96
CA LEU A 135 -8.48 18.81 7.44
C LEU A 135 -9.81 19.08 6.71
N PHE A 136 -10.18 18.21 5.76
CA PHE A 136 -11.41 18.40 5.00
C PHE A 136 -12.66 18.29 5.88
N ALA A 137 -12.68 17.39 6.87
CA ALA A 137 -13.79 17.32 7.82
C ALA A 137 -14.00 18.64 8.57
N LYS A 138 -12.92 19.33 8.98
CA LYS A 138 -13.00 20.66 9.60
C LYS A 138 -13.47 21.72 8.62
N LYS A 139 -13.05 21.64 7.35
CA LYS A 139 -13.46 22.60 6.31
C LYS A 139 -14.93 22.42 5.90
N ILE A 140 -15.42 21.19 5.88
CA ILE A 140 -16.85 20.89 5.70
C ILE A 140 -17.67 21.53 6.82
N GLN A 141 -17.26 21.34 8.08
CA GLN A 141 -17.95 21.92 9.23
C GLN A 141 -17.98 23.46 9.20
N LYS A 142 -16.97 24.11 8.61
CA LYS A 142 -16.89 25.56 8.47
C LYS A 142 -17.54 26.10 7.18
N GLY A 143 -18.03 25.24 6.30
CA GLY A 143 -18.58 25.65 5.00
C GLY A 143 -17.54 26.19 4.00
N THR A 144 -16.24 25.98 4.25
CA THR A 144 -15.14 26.55 3.45
C THR A 144 -14.44 25.51 2.57
N LEU A 145 -15.05 24.34 2.36
CA LEU A 145 -14.41 23.22 1.63
C LEU A 145 -13.95 23.61 0.22
N ASN A 146 -14.72 24.43 -0.49
CA ASN A 146 -14.44 24.79 -1.89
C ASN A 146 -13.53 26.02 -2.06
N ASP A 147 -12.98 26.54 -0.97
CA ASP A 147 -11.95 27.60 -1.02
C ASP A 147 -10.62 26.98 -1.44
N LEU A 148 -10.17 27.29 -2.65
CA LEU A 148 -8.92 26.78 -3.22
C LEU A 148 -7.72 27.16 -2.34
N THR A 149 -7.61 28.42 -1.95
CA THR A 149 -6.44 28.95 -1.26
C THR A 149 -6.29 28.40 0.14
N ASN A 150 -7.39 28.41 0.92
CA ASN A 150 -7.32 28.05 2.34
C ASN A 150 -7.63 26.60 2.64
N SER A 151 -8.28 25.87 1.72
CA SER A 151 -8.72 24.51 1.97
C SER A 151 -8.05 23.46 1.13
N ILE A 152 -7.70 23.78 -0.11
CA ILE A 152 -7.21 22.79 -1.08
C ILE A 152 -5.69 22.87 -1.25
N TYR A 153 -5.11 24.05 -1.44
CA TYR A 153 -3.66 24.18 -1.66
C TYR A 153 -2.80 23.68 -0.48
N PRO A 154 -3.11 23.94 0.80
CA PRO A 154 -2.25 23.50 1.88
C PRO A 154 -2.04 21.97 1.93
N PRO A 155 -3.07 21.11 1.85
CA PRO A 155 -2.85 19.66 1.82
C PRO A 155 -2.16 19.20 0.54
N ILE A 156 -2.40 19.84 -0.61
CA ILE A 156 -1.73 19.51 -1.86
C ILE A 156 -0.22 19.81 -1.78
N ILE A 157 0.18 20.91 -1.17
CA ILE A 157 1.60 21.25 -0.97
C ILE A 157 2.27 20.19 -0.08
N ILE A 158 1.62 19.75 1.00
CA ILE A 158 2.15 18.70 1.88
C ILE A 158 2.24 17.36 1.14
N MET A 159 1.22 17.00 0.34
CA MET A 159 1.27 15.83 -0.52
C MET A 159 2.42 15.92 -1.53
N ALA A 160 2.55 17.04 -2.23
CA ALA A 160 3.58 17.24 -3.24
C ALA A 160 5.00 17.17 -2.64
N ALA A 161 5.20 17.73 -1.44
CA ALA A 161 6.46 17.62 -0.72
C ALA A 161 6.78 16.17 -0.33
N ALA A 162 5.79 15.39 0.18
CA ALA A 162 5.97 13.99 0.52
C ALA A 162 6.23 13.13 -0.72
N VAL A 163 5.44 13.30 -1.79
CA VAL A 163 5.63 12.59 -3.06
C VAL A 163 6.99 12.95 -3.68
N GLY A 164 7.37 14.23 -3.64
CA GLY A 164 8.68 14.68 -4.14
C GLY A 164 9.84 14.02 -3.38
N SER A 165 9.77 13.96 -2.05
CA SER A 165 10.76 13.23 -1.24
C SER A 165 10.87 11.76 -1.64
N ILE A 166 9.74 11.06 -1.79
CA ILE A 166 9.70 9.63 -2.17
C ILE A 166 10.21 9.42 -3.60
N MET A 167 9.93 10.35 -4.52
CA MET A 167 10.48 10.28 -5.88
C MET A 167 12.00 10.46 -5.92
N LEU A 168 12.58 11.22 -5.00
CA LEU A 168 14.05 11.30 -4.86
C LEU A 168 14.67 9.96 -4.43
N GLU A 169 13.93 9.13 -3.70
CA GLU A 169 14.28 7.73 -3.37
C GLU A 169 14.12 6.77 -4.56
N THR A 170 13.68 7.26 -5.73
CA THR A 170 13.35 6.47 -6.93
C THR A 170 12.17 5.50 -6.73
N ASP A 171 11.33 5.70 -5.71
CA ASP A 171 10.15 4.90 -5.42
C ASP A 171 8.91 5.47 -6.12
N VAL A 172 8.83 5.20 -7.42
CA VAL A 172 7.72 5.67 -8.28
C VAL A 172 6.40 4.99 -7.88
N GLY A 173 6.44 3.70 -7.49
CA GLY A 173 5.26 2.93 -7.14
C GLY A 173 4.50 3.53 -5.96
N ASN A 174 5.19 3.77 -4.84
CA ASN A 174 4.57 4.38 -3.67
C ASN A 174 4.17 5.84 -3.91
N SER A 175 4.93 6.60 -4.72
CA SER A 175 4.55 7.96 -5.14
C SER A 175 3.23 8.00 -5.90
N MET A 176 3.01 7.07 -6.83
CA MET A 176 1.74 6.92 -7.55
C MET A 176 0.59 6.55 -6.60
N ILE A 177 0.79 5.54 -5.75
CA ILE A 177 -0.23 5.10 -4.78
C ILE A 177 -0.65 6.26 -3.88
N ILE A 178 0.29 7.00 -3.29
CA ILE A 178 0.01 8.16 -2.43
C ILE A 178 -0.82 9.20 -3.17
N THR A 179 -0.44 9.51 -4.41
CA THR A 179 -1.15 10.50 -5.23
C THR A 179 -2.60 10.07 -5.47
N PHE A 180 -2.84 8.82 -5.91
CA PHE A 180 -4.19 8.31 -6.15
C PHE A 180 -5.03 8.20 -4.87
N VAL A 181 -4.41 7.79 -3.75
CA VAL A 181 -5.06 7.74 -2.44
C VAL A 181 -5.50 9.12 -1.99
N CYS A 182 -4.64 10.14 -2.09
CA CYS A 182 -5.01 11.52 -1.76
C CYS A 182 -6.12 12.07 -2.67
N ILE A 183 -6.06 11.79 -3.98
CA ILE A 183 -7.13 12.14 -4.92
C ILE A 183 -8.45 11.49 -4.49
N THR A 184 -8.44 10.21 -4.10
CA THR A 184 -9.64 9.51 -3.63
C THR A 184 -10.23 10.17 -2.37
N VAL A 185 -9.39 10.60 -1.42
CA VAL A 185 -9.86 11.33 -0.23
C VAL A 185 -10.45 12.69 -0.60
N ILE A 186 -9.84 13.40 -1.57
CA ILE A 186 -10.39 14.67 -2.09
C ILE A 186 -11.79 14.45 -2.71
N ILE A 187 -11.95 13.43 -3.55
CA ILE A 187 -13.25 13.08 -4.15
C ILE A 187 -14.26 12.72 -3.06
N ALA A 188 -13.87 11.89 -2.08
CA ALA A 188 -14.72 11.48 -0.96
C ALA A 188 -15.12 12.63 -0.04
N SER A 189 -14.40 13.76 -0.05
CA SER A 189 -14.73 14.96 0.71
C SER A 189 -15.97 15.70 0.17
N GLY A 190 -16.34 15.47 -1.10
CA GLY A 190 -17.45 16.15 -1.76
C GLY A 190 -17.09 17.55 -2.26
N VAL A 191 -15.83 17.79 -2.57
CA VAL A 191 -15.38 19.02 -3.26
C VAL A 191 -16.12 19.18 -4.57
N GLN A 192 -16.56 20.43 -4.88
CA GLN A 192 -17.24 20.74 -6.13
C GLN A 192 -16.41 20.38 -7.36
N PHE A 193 -17.07 19.85 -8.40
CA PHE A 193 -16.40 19.44 -9.64
C PHE A 193 -15.55 20.54 -10.28
N ARG A 194 -15.96 21.80 -10.21
CA ARG A 194 -15.19 22.95 -10.70
C ARG A 194 -13.83 23.11 -9.99
N VAL A 195 -13.78 22.84 -8.68
CA VAL A 195 -12.56 22.91 -7.89
C VAL A 195 -11.69 21.70 -8.20
N PHE A 196 -12.30 20.52 -8.27
CA PHE A 196 -11.61 19.28 -8.62
C PHE A 196 -10.98 19.34 -10.04
N SER A 197 -11.71 19.88 -11.04
CA SER A 197 -11.17 20.01 -12.41
C SER A 197 -9.99 20.98 -12.50
N LYS A 198 -9.98 22.07 -11.70
CA LYS A 198 -8.80 22.94 -11.59
C LYS A 198 -7.60 22.23 -10.98
N LEU A 199 -7.81 21.40 -9.97
CA LEU A 199 -6.76 20.57 -9.38
C LEU A 199 -6.21 19.55 -10.39
N LEU A 200 -7.09 18.86 -11.08
CA LEU A 200 -6.69 17.91 -12.13
C LEU A 200 -5.89 18.60 -13.24
N GLY A 201 -6.33 19.79 -13.67
CA GLY A 201 -5.60 20.63 -14.61
C GLY A 201 -4.19 21.00 -14.10
N LEU A 202 -4.06 21.35 -12.81
CA LEU A 202 -2.76 21.67 -12.21
C LEU A 202 -1.87 20.42 -12.12
N ILE A 203 -2.40 19.27 -11.78
CA ILE A 203 -1.65 17.99 -11.76
C ILE A 203 -1.19 17.63 -13.17
N ILE A 204 -2.07 17.70 -14.17
CA ILE A 204 -1.73 17.43 -15.57
C ILE A 204 -0.67 18.40 -16.07
N SER A 205 -0.79 19.70 -15.78
CA SER A 205 0.21 20.69 -16.18
C SER A 205 1.56 20.45 -15.52
N ALA A 206 1.59 20.02 -14.24
CA ALA A 206 2.83 19.64 -13.57
C ALA A 206 3.49 18.42 -14.24
N PHE A 207 2.70 17.40 -14.58
CA PHE A 207 3.22 16.22 -15.32
C PHE A 207 3.74 16.59 -16.72
N LEU A 208 3.06 17.49 -17.44
CA LEU A 208 3.52 17.97 -18.73
C LEU A 208 4.85 18.76 -18.61
N ILE A 209 4.97 19.63 -17.62
CA ILE A 209 6.20 20.37 -17.34
C ILE A 209 7.35 19.40 -17.02
N ILE A 210 7.10 18.42 -16.12
CA ILE A 210 8.09 17.39 -15.78
C ILE A 210 8.46 16.58 -17.03
N GLY A 211 7.50 16.18 -17.86
CA GLY A 211 7.75 15.47 -19.12
C GLY A 211 8.62 16.28 -20.09
N ILE A 212 8.36 17.58 -20.22
CA ILE A 212 9.17 18.50 -21.02
C ILE A 212 10.60 18.60 -20.45
N LEU A 213 10.74 18.77 -19.13
CA LEU A 213 12.06 18.81 -18.49
C LEU A 213 12.82 17.49 -18.68
N LEU A 214 12.15 16.36 -18.51
CA LEU A 214 12.74 15.04 -18.75
C LEU A 214 13.20 14.87 -20.21
N TYR A 215 12.45 15.39 -21.17
CA TYR A 215 12.85 15.38 -22.58
C TYR A 215 14.11 16.21 -22.84
N PHE A 216 14.22 17.43 -22.28
CA PHE A 216 15.38 18.28 -22.45
C PHE A 216 16.62 17.78 -21.70
N PHE A 217 16.44 17.15 -20.54
CA PHE A 217 17.52 16.62 -19.69
C PHE A 217 17.67 15.11 -19.78
N ARG A 218 17.12 14.47 -20.84
CA ARG A 218 17.09 13.01 -20.99
C ARG A 218 18.46 12.36 -20.82
N ASP A 219 19.50 12.93 -21.44
CA ASP A 219 20.84 12.35 -21.44
C ASP A 219 21.51 12.37 -20.05
N THR A 220 21.02 13.24 -19.15
CA THR A 220 21.49 13.31 -17.76
C THR A 220 20.64 12.47 -16.82
N ILE A 221 19.33 12.35 -17.08
CA ILE A 221 18.35 11.72 -16.16
C ILE A 221 18.10 10.27 -16.53
N ILE A 222 18.09 9.93 -17.83
CA ILE A 222 17.81 8.57 -18.30
C ILE A 222 19.11 7.76 -18.29
N THR A 223 19.32 7.04 -17.18
CA THR A 223 20.43 6.09 -17.10
C THR A 223 20.15 4.85 -17.94
N PRO A 224 21.19 4.11 -18.43
CA PRO A 224 21.01 2.85 -19.17
C PRO A 224 20.12 1.84 -18.43
N ARG A 225 20.21 1.82 -17.09
CA ARG A 225 19.39 0.94 -16.25
C ARG A 225 17.90 1.32 -16.28
N ARG A 226 17.57 2.63 -16.29
CA ARG A 226 16.17 3.11 -16.39
C ARG A 226 15.59 2.84 -17.77
N LEU A 227 16.40 3.07 -18.81
CA LEU A 227 16.00 2.78 -20.18
C LEU A 227 15.75 1.28 -20.36
N GLY A 228 16.67 0.41 -19.91
CA GLY A 228 16.50 -1.04 -20.01
C GLY A 228 15.24 -1.56 -19.30
N ARG A 229 14.89 -1.00 -18.14
CA ARG A 229 13.61 -1.33 -17.47
C ARG A 229 12.37 -0.91 -18.28
N LEU A 230 12.45 0.26 -18.94
CA LEU A 230 11.34 0.74 -19.77
C LEU A 230 11.22 -0.09 -21.06
N GLU A 231 12.33 -0.44 -21.69
CA GLU A 231 12.35 -1.32 -22.87
C GLU A 231 11.84 -2.71 -22.56
N ALA A 232 12.27 -3.29 -21.42
CA ALA A 232 11.78 -4.58 -20.94
C ALA A 232 10.29 -4.57 -20.59
N PHE A 233 9.73 -3.43 -20.20
CA PHE A 233 8.29 -3.30 -19.99
C PHE A 233 7.51 -3.41 -21.31
N PHE A 234 8.00 -2.79 -22.40
CA PHE A 234 7.33 -2.88 -23.71
C PHE A 234 7.56 -4.21 -24.42
N ASN A 235 8.74 -4.81 -24.25
CA ASN A 235 9.07 -6.10 -24.88
C ASN A 235 9.92 -6.96 -23.92
N PRO A 236 9.31 -7.60 -22.90
CA PRO A 236 10.03 -8.36 -21.89
C PRO A 236 10.81 -9.56 -22.48
N PHE A 237 10.30 -10.18 -23.54
CA PHE A 237 10.94 -11.33 -24.17
C PHE A 237 12.22 -10.98 -24.94
N ALA A 238 12.35 -9.76 -25.43
CA ALA A 238 13.61 -9.30 -26.06
C ALA A 238 14.72 -9.06 -25.03
N TYR A 239 14.38 -8.95 -23.75
CA TYR A 239 15.30 -8.68 -22.63
C TYR A 239 15.23 -9.77 -21.55
N GLU A 240 14.90 -11.01 -21.94
CA GLU A 240 14.66 -12.13 -21.01
C GLU A 240 15.89 -12.49 -20.18
N GLU A 241 17.11 -12.24 -20.67
CA GLU A 241 18.35 -12.48 -19.92
C GLU A 241 18.78 -11.31 -19.02
N SER A 242 18.00 -10.24 -18.97
CA SER A 242 18.35 -9.01 -18.25
C SER A 242 17.16 -8.40 -17.50
N PHE A 243 16.72 -7.19 -17.89
CA PHE A 243 15.65 -6.47 -17.21
C PHE A 243 14.24 -7.10 -17.38
N GLY A 244 14.04 -7.94 -18.40
CA GLY A 244 12.80 -8.69 -18.64
C GLY A 244 12.72 -10.02 -17.89
N TYR A 245 13.83 -10.49 -17.35
CA TYR A 245 13.98 -11.82 -16.73
C TYR A 245 12.89 -12.09 -15.68
N GLN A 246 12.67 -11.15 -14.76
CA GLN A 246 11.70 -11.31 -13.68
C GLN A 246 10.25 -11.37 -14.22
N ILE A 247 9.92 -10.58 -15.24
CA ILE A 247 8.58 -10.54 -15.84
C ILE A 247 8.30 -11.85 -16.61
N VAL A 248 9.25 -12.31 -17.42
CA VAL A 248 9.11 -13.55 -18.22
C VAL A 248 8.95 -14.77 -17.32
N ASN A 249 9.78 -14.91 -16.26
CA ASN A 249 9.63 -16.00 -15.31
C ASN A 249 8.32 -15.91 -14.50
N GLY A 250 7.84 -14.69 -14.23
CA GLY A 250 6.51 -14.47 -13.67
C GLY A 250 5.39 -14.97 -14.59
N TYR A 251 5.48 -14.74 -15.90
CA TYR A 251 4.52 -15.27 -16.88
C TYR A 251 4.58 -16.80 -16.98
N LEU A 252 5.79 -17.39 -16.93
CA LEU A 252 5.95 -18.83 -16.93
C LEU A 252 5.32 -19.46 -15.68
N ALA A 253 5.52 -18.85 -14.49
CA ALA A 253 4.89 -19.29 -13.25
C ALA A 253 3.36 -19.29 -13.38
N ILE A 254 2.77 -18.16 -13.82
CA ILE A 254 1.32 -18.03 -13.98
C ILE A 254 0.79 -19.03 -15.01
N GLY A 255 1.49 -19.19 -16.15
CA GLY A 255 1.09 -20.08 -17.22
C GLY A 255 1.13 -21.56 -16.85
N SER A 256 2.11 -21.98 -16.04
CA SER A 256 2.24 -23.37 -15.59
C SER A 256 1.22 -23.80 -14.54
N GLY A 257 0.67 -22.84 -13.77
CA GLY A 257 -0.27 -23.16 -12.68
C GLY A 257 -1.66 -23.61 -13.13
N GLY A 258 -2.15 -23.16 -14.29
CA GLY A 258 -3.47 -23.55 -14.79
C GLY A 258 -4.60 -23.26 -13.80
N LEU A 259 -5.61 -24.14 -13.73
CA LEU A 259 -6.77 -23.94 -12.86
C LEU A 259 -6.50 -24.32 -11.40
N THR A 260 -5.84 -25.45 -11.16
CA THR A 260 -5.68 -26.05 -9.82
C THR A 260 -4.29 -25.93 -9.24
N GLY A 261 -3.31 -25.47 -10.04
CA GLY A 261 -1.92 -25.38 -9.65
C GLY A 261 -1.18 -26.72 -9.71
N LEU A 262 0.13 -26.63 -9.48
CA LEU A 262 1.04 -27.80 -9.40
C LEU A 262 1.04 -28.47 -8.01
N GLY A 263 0.32 -27.88 -7.06
CA GLY A 263 0.31 -28.24 -5.65
C GLY A 263 1.21 -27.35 -4.80
N LEU A 264 0.83 -27.17 -3.53
CA LEU A 264 1.55 -26.35 -2.57
C LEU A 264 3.01 -26.88 -2.42
N GLY A 265 3.97 -25.99 -2.53
CA GLY A 265 5.39 -26.34 -2.45
C GLY A 265 6.03 -26.78 -3.76
N ASN A 266 5.28 -26.92 -4.86
CA ASN A 266 5.76 -27.50 -6.12
C ASN A 266 5.98 -26.46 -7.24
N SER A 267 6.09 -25.19 -6.92
CA SER A 267 6.49 -24.17 -7.90
C SER A 267 7.92 -24.47 -8.41
N ASN A 268 8.12 -24.48 -9.72
CA ASN A 268 9.44 -24.60 -10.34
C ASN A 268 10.16 -23.25 -10.34
N GLN A 269 9.42 -22.16 -10.55
CA GLN A 269 10.01 -20.83 -10.71
C GLN A 269 10.66 -20.28 -9.44
N LYS A 270 10.24 -20.72 -8.26
CA LYS A 270 10.85 -20.33 -6.98
C LYS A 270 12.26 -20.88 -6.76
N TYR A 271 12.68 -21.93 -7.49
CA TYR A 271 14.02 -22.53 -7.41
C TYR A 271 15.08 -21.72 -8.17
N GLY A 272 15.16 -20.41 -7.91
CA GLY A 272 16.19 -19.50 -8.43
C GLY A 272 15.87 -18.83 -9.77
N TYR A 273 14.79 -19.24 -10.45
CA TYR A 273 14.38 -18.60 -11.71
C TYR A 273 13.65 -17.28 -11.49
N LEU A 274 12.81 -17.18 -10.47
CA LEU A 274 12.08 -15.95 -10.15
C LEU A 274 12.79 -15.17 -9.04
N PRO A 275 13.33 -13.96 -9.30
CA PRO A 275 13.95 -13.13 -8.28
C PRO A 275 12.95 -12.71 -7.19
N GLU A 276 13.35 -12.81 -5.93
CA GLU A 276 12.57 -12.41 -4.76
C GLU A 276 11.08 -12.83 -4.81
N PRO A 277 10.80 -14.14 -4.97
CA PRO A 277 9.44 -14.64 -5.23
C PRO A 277 8.50 -14.45 -4.03
N HIS A 278 9.02 -14.12 -2.85
CA HIS A 278 8.28 -13.90 -1.61
C HIS A 278 7.85 -12.44 -1.39
N THR A 279 8.30 -11.51 -2.24
CA THR A 279 7.99 -10.08 -2.15
C THR A 279 6.91 -9.67 -3.15
N ASP A 280 7.28 -9.02 -4.25
CA ASP A 280 6.37 -8.45 -5.25
C ASP A 280 5.82 -9.47 -6.27
N PHE A 281 6.46 -10.62 -6.43
CA PHE A 281 6.02 -11.72 -7.31
C PHE A 281 5.37 -12.90 -6.57
N ILE A 282 5.03 -12.77 -5.31
CA ILE A 282 4.43 -13.87 -4.54
C ILE A 282 3.13 -14.39 -5.19
N MET A 283 2.35 -13.52 -5.83
CA MET A 283 1.13 -13.93 -6.54
C MET A 283 1.42 -14.82 -7.75
N ALA A 284 2.56 -14.67 -8.42
CA ALA A 284 2.97 -15.58 -9.48
C ALA A 284 3.27 -16.99 -8.94
N VAL A 285 3.95 -17.09 -7.79
CA VAL A 285 4.17 -18.38 -7.11
C VAL A 285 2.84 -18.99 -6.64
N ILE A 286 1.94 -18.18 -6.10
CA ILE A 286 0.60 -18.64 -5.70
C ILE A 286 -0.19 -19.15 -6.91
N ALA A 287 -0.09 -18.45 -8.04
CA ALA A 287 -0.72 -18.90 -9.29
C ALA A 287 -0.12 -20.23 -9.78
N GLU A 288 1.20 -20.42 -9.65
CA GLU A 288 1.86 -21.68 -10.03
C GLU A 288 1.48 -22.82 -9.10
N GLU A 289 1.50 -22.60 -7.77
CA GLU A 289 1.25 -23.67 -6.79
C GLU A 289 -0.24 -24.01 -6.61
N LEU A 290 -1.13 -23.02 -6.59
CA LEU A 290 -2.55 -23.16 -6.26
C LEU A 290 -3.48 -22.83 -7.44
N GLY A 291 -2.93 -22.46 -8.57
CA GLY A 291 -3.69 -22.13 -9.77
C GLY A 291 -4.58 -20.88 -9.62
N ILE A 292 -5.49 -20.72 -10.55
CA ILE A 292 -6.46 -19.61 -10.53
C ILE A 292 -7.32 -19.65 -9.25
N VAL A 293 -7.60 -20.82 -8.69
CA VAL A 293 -8.40 -20.94 -7.46
C VAL A 293 -7.73 -20.21 -6.30
N GLY A 294 -6.42 -20.40 -6.09
CA GLY A 294 -5.66 -19.70 -5.05
C GLY A 294 -5.66 -18.18 -5.26
N VAL A 295 -5.43 -17.75 -6.50
CA VAL A 295 -5.45 -16.32 -6.89
C VAL A 295 -6.81 -15.70 -6.57
N VAL A 296 -7.92 -16.34 -6.98
CA VAL A 296 -9.28 -15.85 -6.75
C VAL A 296 -9.61 -15.73 -5.26
N ILE A 297 -9.21 -16.70 -4.44
CA ILE A 297 -9.46 -16.65 -2.98
C ILE A 297 -8.77 -15.43 -2.36
N ILE A 298 -7.51 -15.17 -2.71
CA ILE A 298 -6.76 -14.03 -2.18
C ILE A 298 -7.37 -12.71 -2.64
N LEU A 299 -7.62 -12.58 -3.94
CA LEU A 299 -8.19 -11.37 -4.49
C LEU A 299 -9.59 -11.11 -3.94
N ALA A 300 -10.43 -12.13 -3.78
CA ALA A 300 -11.73 -12.01 -3.14
C ALA A 300 -11.61 -11.49 -1.70
N GLY A 301 -10.61 -11.97 -0.93
CA GLY A 301 -10.34 -11.47 0.43
C GLY A 301 -9.94 -10.00 0.45
N ILE A 302 -8.97 -9.60 -0.39
CA ILE A 302 -8.52 -8.20 -0.48
C ILE A 302 -9.66 -7.30 -0.96
N PHE A 303 -10.37 -7.68 -2.03
CA PHE A 303 -11.49 -6.90 -2.56
C PHE A 303 -12.66 -6.82 -1.59
N PHE A 304 -12.89 -7.85 -0.76
CA PHE A 304 -13.86 -7.77 0.32
C PHE A 304 -13.51 -6.64 1.31
N LEU A 305 -12.24 -6.50 1.71
CA LEU A 305 -11.80 -5.43 2.60
C LEU A 305 -11.95 -4.05 1.93
N VAL A 306 -11.57 -3.94 0.65
CA VAL A 306 -11.76 -2.71 -0.16
C VAL A 306 -13.24 -2.36 -0.25
N PHE A 307 -14.11 -3.33 -0.59
CA PHE A 307 -15.55 -3.13 -0.69
C PHE A 307 -16.17 -2.67 0.64
N LYS A 308 -15.75 -3.27 1.77
CA LYS A 308 -16.18 -2.82 3.10
C LYS A 308 -15.82 -1.35 3.36
N GLY A 309 -14.59 -0.96 3.05
CA GLY A 309 -14.16 0.43 3.20
C GLY A 309 -14.95 1.40 2.31
N LEU A 310 -15.15 1.05 1.03
CA LEU A 310 -15.96 1.85 0.11
C LEU A 310 -17.43 1.93 0.55
N SER A 311 -18.01 0.82 1.02
CA SER A 311 -19.38 0.82 1.56
C SER A 311 -19.52 1.78 2.74
N ILE A 312 -18.54 1.82 3.66
CA ILE A 312 -18.53 2.77 4.77
C ILE A 312 -18.37 4.21 4.26
N ALA A 313 -17.50 4.43 3.28
CA ALA A 313 -17.28 5.73 2.67
C ALA A 313 -18.56 6.30 2.03
N LEU A 314 -19.38 5.45 1.39
CA LEU A 314 -20.60 5.85 0.73
C LEU A 314 -21.79 6.02 1.70
N THR A 315 -21.88 5.18 2.74
CA THR A 315 -23.06 5.11 3.62
C THR A 315 -22.86 5.76 5.00
N GLY A 316 -21.62 6.07 5.38
CA GLY A 316 -21.28 6.69 6.67
C GLY A 316 -21.88 8.10 6.78
N ARG A 317 -22.22 8.54 8.01
CA ARG A 317 -22.76 9.87 8.28
C ARG A 317 -21.69 10.90 8.62
N ASP A 318 -20.67 10.50 9.37
CA ASP A 318 -19.57 11.39 9.72
C ASP A 318 -18.62 11.59 8.52
N PRO A 319 -18.47 12.81 8.00
CA PRO A 319 -17.57 13.07 6.87
C PRO A 319 -16.13 12.64 7.13
N HIS A 320 -15.62 12.76 8.37
CA HIS A 320 -14.27 12.32 8.73
C HIS A 320 -14.10 10.81 8.57
N GLY A 321 -15.01 10.03 9.15
CA GLY A 321 -14.99 8.58 9.02
C GLY A 321 -15.13 8.10 7.57
N ARG A 322 -15.99 8.77 6.78
CA ARG A 322 -16.14 8.46 5.34
C ARG A 322 -14.84 8.62 4.56
N MET A 323 -14.14 9.73 4.77
CA MET A 323 -12.87 10.01 4.07
C MET A 323 -11.77 9.07 4.52
N ILE A 324 -11.65 8.74 5.81
CA ILE A 324 -10.72 7.72 6.30
C ILE A 324 -10.99 6.37 5.64
N ALA A 325 -12.26 5.96 5.61
CA ALA A 325 -12.65 4.67 5.01
C ALA A 325 -12.35 4.62 3.51
N ALA A 326 -12.62 5.69 2.76
CA ALA A 326 -12.27 5.82 1.35
C ALA A 326 -10.75 5.75 1.14
N GLY A 327 -9.97 6.48 1.95
CA GLY A 327 -8.51 6.51 1.87
C GLY A 327 -7.88 5.14 2.15
N ILE A 328 -8.32 4.46 3.22
CA ILE A 328 -7.78 3.13 3.56
C ILE A 328 -8.17 2.09 2.50
N ALA A 329 -9.42 2.09 2.03
CA ALA A 329 -9.84 1.21 0.94
C ALA A 329 -9.02 1.45 -0.32
N SER A 330 -8.73 2.71 -0.66
CA SER A 330 -7.91 3.06 -1.82
C SER A 330 -6.45 2.65 -1.66
N ILE A 331 -5.86 2.69 -0.44
CA ILE A 331 -4.51 2.14 -0.21
C ILE A 331 -4.48 0.67 -0.65
N PHE A 332 -5.37 -0.18 -0.12
CA PHE A 332 -5.38 -1.60 -0.46
C PHE A 332 -5.70 -1.85 -1.93
N GLY A 333 -6.66 -1.11 -2.50
CA GLY A 333 -7.05 -1.24 -3.90
C GLY A 333 -5.92 -0.87 -4.86
N PHE A 334 -5.33 0.32 -4.71
CA PHE A 334 -4.25 0.78 -5.60
C PHE A 334 -2.96 -0.01 -5.39
N GLN A 335 -2.64 -0.40 -4.16
CA GLN A 335 -1.46 -1.21 -3.91
C GLN A 335 -1.58 -2.59 -4.56
N THR A 336 -2.74 -3.23 -4.48
CA THR A 336 -3.02 -4.49 -5.18
C THR A 336 -2.95 -4.30 -6.69
N PHE A 337 -3.55 -3.22 -7.22
CA PHE A 337 -3.50 -2.92 -8.66
C PHE A 337 -2.07 -2.68 -9.14
N VAL A 338 -1.25 -1.92 -8.40
CA VAL A 338 0.14 -1.63 -8.76
C VAL A 338 1.01 -2.89 -8.70
N ASN A 339 0.83 -3.75 -7.68
CA ASN A 339 1.55 -5.02 -7.59
C ASN A 339 1.20 -5.96 -8.77
N LEU A 340 -0.08 -6.25 -8.95
CA LEU A 340 -0.53 -7.15 -10.02
C LEU A 340 -0.28 -6.56 -11.41
N GLY A 341 -0.49 -5.27 -11.58
CA GLY A 341 -0.24 -4.57 -12.84
C GLY A 341 1.23 -4.62 -13.25
N GLY A 342 2.16 -4.48 -12.28
CA GLY A 342 3.60 -4.66 -12.52
C GLY A 342 3.96 -6.10 -12.88
N MET A 343 3.44 -7.07 -12.15
CA MET A 343 3.66 -8.50 -12.39
C MET A 343 3.10 -8.95 -13.76
N LEU A 344 1.95 -8.43 -14.17
CA LEU A 344 1.30 -8.75 -15.45
C LEU A 344 1.80 -7.88 -16.63
N GLY A 345 2.76 -6.98 -16.40
CA GLY A 345 3.25 -6.10 -17.46
C GLY A 345 2.23 -5.05 -17.96
N ILE A 346 1.19 -4.72 -17.18
CA ILE A 346 0.23 -3.65 -17.49
C ILE A 346 0.85 -2.27 -17.17
N ILE A 347 1.67 -2.21 -16.14
CA ILE A 347 2.46 -1.04 -15.75
C ILE A 347 3.92 -1.47 -15.54
N PRO A 348 4.89 -0.54 -15.59
CA PRO A 348 6.28 -0.87 -15.26
C PRO A 348 6.42 -1.45 -13.86
N LEU A 349 7.33 -2.39 -13.69
CA LEU A 349 7.59 -3.05 -12.41
C LEU A 349 8.03 -2.04 -11.33
N THR A 350 7.34 -2.05 -10.19
CA THR A 350 7.53 -1.06 -9.12
C THR A 350 8.08 -1.62 -7.81
N GLY A 351 8.06 -2.94 -7.61
CA GLY A 351 8.51 -3.57 -6.37
C GLY A 351 7.60 -3.34 -5.16
N VAL A 352 6.34 -2.96 -5.38
CA VAL A 352 5.38 -2.72 -4.29
C VAL A 352 4.77 -4.05 -3.82
N PRO A 353 4.78 -4.37 -2.51
CA PRO A 353 4.27 -5.64 -2.02
C PRO A 353 2.74 -5.73 -2.07
N LEU A 354 2.21 -6.96 -2.20
CA LEU A 354 0.77 -7.23 -2.13
C LEU A 354 0.29 -7.16 -0.68
N PRO A 355 -0.76 -6.38 -0.35
CA PRO A 355 -1.23 -6.21 1.02
C PRO A 355 -1.54 -7.54 1.72
N PHE A 356 -1.06 -7.71 2.94
CA PHE A 356 -1.27 -8.86 3.84
C PHE A 356 -0.65 -10.20 3.39
N ILE A 357 -0.23 -10.34 2.14
CA ILE A 357 0.25 -11.60 1.55
C ILE A 357 1.77 -11.59 1.39
N SER A 358 2.33 -10.54 0.77
CA SER A 358 3.77 -10.45 0.53
C SER A 358 4.57 -10.30 1.81
N TYR A 359 5.80 -10.80 1.77
CA TYR A 359 6.80 -10.43 2.73
C TYR A 359 7.06 -8.92 2.65
N GLY A 360 7.00 -8.24 3.79
CA GLY A 360 7.09 -6.77 3.78
C GLY A 360 7.36 -6.13 5.14
N GLY A 361 7.96 -6.87 6.08
CA GLY A 361 8.42 -6.29 7.34
C GLY A 361 7.37 -5.39 8.02
N THR A 362 7.72 -4.11 8.20
CA THR A 362 6.82 -3.13 8.83
C THR A 362 5.60 -2.75 7.99
N ALA A 363 5.59 -3.02 6.68
CA ALA A 363 4.41 -2.77 5.84
C ALA A 363 3.19 -3.56 6.35
N LEU A 364 3.38 -4.82 6.78
CA LEU A 364 2.33 -5.62 7.39
C LEU A 364 1.76 -4.98 8.65
N ILE A 365 2.62 -4.43 9.51
CA ILE A 365 2.21 -3.74 10.76
C ILE A 365 1.39 -2.49 10.43
N LEU A 366 1.83 -1.71 9.45
CA LEU A 366 1.15 -0.49 9.02
C LEU A 366 -0.19 -0.77 8.34
N PHE A 367 -0.27 -1.79 7.46
CA PHE A 367 -1.55 -2.21 6.88
C PHE A 367 -2.52 -2.72 7.94
N SER A 368 -2.02 -3.43 8.94
CA SER A 368 -2.82 -3.89 10.08
C SER A 368 -3.34 -2.72 10.91
N ALA A 369 -2.50 -1.68 11.13
CA ALA A 369 -2.94 -0.44 11.78
C ALA A 369 -4.04 0.27 10.99
N ALA A 370 -3.86 0.42 9.67
CA ALA A 370 -4.86 1.04 8.79
C ALA A 370 -6.18 0.27 8.81
N LEU A 371 -6.12 -1.06 8.73
CA LEU A 371 -7.32 -1.89 8.77
C LEU A 371 -8.01 -1.85 10.14
N GLY A 372 -7.24 -1.76 11.25
CA GLY A 372 -7.76 -1.53 12.59
C GLY A 372 -8.53 -0.20 12.67
N ILE A 373 -7.99 0.88 12.10
CA ILE A 373 -8.68 2.17 12.00
C ILE A 373 -9.98 2.03 11.19
N LEU A 374 -9.97 1.31 10.06
CA LEU A 374 -11.17 1.06 9.26
C LEU A 374 -12.24 0.30 10.05
N MET A 375 -11.84 -0.71 10.82
CA MET A 375 -12.74 -1.45 11.71
C MET A 375 -13.37 -0.53 12.77
N ASN A 376 -12.59 0.38 13.35
CA ASN A 376 -13.11 1.38 14.29
C ASN A 376 -14.13 2.32 13.63
N VAL A 377 -13.83 2.83 12.42
CA VAL A 377 -14.77 3.64 11.65
C VAL A 377 -16.06 2.88 11.35
N SER A 378 -15.94 1.59 10.96
CA SER A 378 -17.10 0.70 10.72
C SER A 378 -18.00 0.59 11.93
N MET A 379 -17.41 0.36 13.11
CA MET A 379 -18.15 0.27 14.38
C MET A 379 -18.95 1.55 14.66
N PHE A 380 -18.32 2.72 14.52
CA PHE A 380 -19.03 3.99 14.72
C PHE A 380 -20.15 4.19 13.69
N ALA A 381 -19.92 3.87 12.43
CA ALA A 381 -20.94 3.98 11.39
C ALA A 381 -22.17 3.10 11.66
N ARG A 382 -21.95 1.85 12.12
CA ARG A 382 -23.05 0.94 12.53
C ARG A 382 -23.78 1.44 13.78
N TYR A 383 -23.05 1.94 14.76
CA TYR A 383 -23.64 2.52 15.98
C TYR A 383 -24.51 3.74 15.67
N GLU A 384 -24.07 4.61 14.76
CA GLU A 384 -24.88 5.77 14.34
C GLU A 384 -26.14 5.39 13.55
N LYS A 385 -26.12 4.25 12.85
CA LYS A 385 -27.31 3.70 12.18
C LYS A 385 -28.31 3.09 13.18
N SER A 386 -27.85 2.44 14.25
CA SER A 386 -28.70 1.79 15.26
C SER A 386 -29.43 2.76 16.18
N LYS A 387 -29.07 4.05 16.19
CA LYS A 387 -29.76 5.11 16.95
C LYS A 387 -31.00 5.69 16.27
N LYS A 388 -31.35 5.18 15.09
CA LYS A 388 -32.62 5.44 14.42
C LYS A 388 -33.66 4.39 14.77
#